data_45fbb87c920277c5187a60fe87b8cf08
#
_entry.id   45fbb87c920277c5187a60fe87b8cf08
#
_cell.length_a   1.000
_cell.length_b   1.000
_cell.length_c   1.000
_cell.angle_alpha   90.00
_cell.angle_beta   90.00
_cell.angle_gamma   90.00
#
_symmetry.space_group_name_H-M   'P 1'
#
loop_
_entity.id
_entity.type
_entity.pdbx_description
1 polymer ?
#
loop_
_entity_poly.entity_id
_entity_poly.type
_entity_poly.pdbx_seq_one_letter_code
_entity_poly.pdbx_strand_id
1 'polypeptide(L)'
;MAQDHSVFSNIQDNRTSSLAEQVADQINQVIIDQNINAGEKLPNEFELAARLNVGRGTIREAVKLLVARNCLEIRRGKGTFVVEKPGQIEDPLGFA
;
A
#
# COMPACT_ATOMS: atom_id res chain seq x y z
N MET A 1 -15.81 -32.41 -0.24
CA MET A 1 -15.39 -31.90 -0.61
C MET A 1 -15.11 -31.07 -0.62
N ALA A 2 -15.06 -31.36 -0.48
CA ALA A 2 -14.64 -30.68 -0.83
C ALA A 2 -14.23 -29.95 -0.69
N GLN A 3 -14.29 -30.32 -0.58
CA GLN A 3 -13.83 -29.80 -0.77
C GLN A 3 -13.37 -29.20 -1.02
N ASP A 4 -13.61 -29.76 -0.93
CA ASP A 4 -13.08 -29.20 -1.36
C ASP A 4 -12.79 -28.52 -1.60
N HIS A 5 -13.12 -28.78 -1.53
CA HIS A 5 -12.72 -28.13 -1.99
C HIS A 5 -12.43 -27.28 -1.82
N SER A 6 -12.76 -27.75 -1.57
CA SER A 6 -12.23 -27.06 -1.64
C SER A 6 -11.57 -26.38 -1.39
N VAL A 7 -11.64 -26.79 -1.23
CA VAL A 7 -10.80 -26.25 -1.17
C VAL A 7 -10.17 -25.61 -1.46
N PHE A 8 -10.34 -25.82 -1.72
CA PHE A 8 -9.60 -25.17 -2.20
C PHE A 8 -9.65 -24.18 -2.45
N SER A 9 -10.11 -24.44 -2.43
CA SER A 9 -9.96 -23.58 -2.86
C SER A 9 -9.84 -22.51 -2.62
N ASN A 10 -9.85 -22.82 -2.55
CA ASN A 10 -9.49 -21.89 -2.53
C ASN A 10 -9.07 -21.00 -2.45
N ILE A 11 -9.27 -21.13 -2.38
CA ILE A 11 -8.75 -20.42 -2.37
C ILE A 11 -8.66 -19.48 -2.57
N GLN A 12 -8.89 -19.35 -2.73
CA GLN A 12 -8.70 -18.54 -3.00
C GLN A 12 -8.68 -17.47 -3.03
N ASP A 13 -9.12 -17.71 -2.99
CA ASP A 13 -9.08 -16.79 -3.09
C ASP A 13 -8.95 -15.90 -2.95
N ASN A 14 -9.45 -16.03 -2.91
CA ASN A 14 -9.35 -15.38 -2.86
C ASN A 14 -9.10 -14.85 -2.76
N ARG A 15 -9.13 -15.57 -3.70
CA ARG A 15 -8.62 -15.19 -3.53
C ARG A 15 -8.66 -14.06 -2.67
N THR A 16 -8.46 -14.13 -2.32
CA THR A 16 -8.67 -13.26 -1.16
C THR A 16 -7.44 -12.43 -0.84
N SER A 17 -7.61 -11.11 -0.76
CA SER A 17 -6.51 -10.21 -0.40
C SER A 17 -6.16 -10.39 1.07
N SER A 18 -4.88 -10.28 1.38
CA SER A 18 -4.45 -10.22 2.76
C SER A 18 -4.92 -8.91 3.40
N LEU A 19 -4.90 -8.87 4.73
CA LEU A 19 -5.26 -7.63 5.42
C LEU A 19 -4.34 -6.49 5.00
N ALA A 20 -3.05 -6.77 4.87
CA ALA A 20 -2.10 -5.73 4.44
C ALA A 20 -2.46 -5.18 3.06
N GLU A 21 -2.87 -6.06 2.15
CA GLU A 21 -3.28 -5.61 0.82
C GLU A 21 -4.53 -4.75 0.87
N GLN A 22 -5.49 -5.14 1.68
CA GLN A 22 -6.71 -4.34 1.84
C GLN A 22 -6.38 -2.98 2.42
N VAL A 23 -5.49 -2.94 3.41
CA VAL A 23 -5.10 -1.68 4.03
C VAL A 23 -4.29 -0.84 3.06
N ALA A 24 -3.47 -1.47 2.22
CA ALA A 24 -2.75 -0.72 1.19
C ALA A 24 -3.73 0.00 0.27
N ASP A 25 -4.81 -0.67 -0.12
CA ASP A 25 -5.83 -0.03 -0.94
C ASP A 25 -6.50 1.13 -0.20
N GLN A 26 -6.72 0.97 1.10
CA GLN A 26 -7.31 2.04 1.91
C GLN A 26 -6.35 3.21 2.06
N ILE A 27 -5.06 2.96 2.15
CA ILE A 27 -4.07 4.04 2.18
C ILE A 27 -4.10 4.81 0.86
N ASN A 28 -4.18 4.10 -0.26
CA ASN A 28 -4.31 4.77 -1.55
C ASN A 28 -5.56 5.64 -1.58
N GLN A 29 -6.64 5.18 -0.97
CA GLN A 29 -7.86 5.97 -0.93
C GLN A 29 -7.68 7.23 -0.09
N VAL A 30 -6.93 7.14 1.01
CA VAL A 30 -6.61 8.31 1.82
C VAL A 30 -5.83 9.34 0.99
N ILE A 31 -4.87 8.85 0.20
CA ILE A 31 -4.08 9.73 -0.66
C ILE A 31 -4.98 10.48 -1.62
N ILE A 32 -5.93 9.78 -2.23
CA ILE A 32 -6.88 10.39 -3.15
C ILE A 32 -7.79 11.37 -2.44
N ASP A 33 -8.38 10.94 -1.33
CA ASP A 33 -9.38 11.74 -0.61
C ASP A 33 -8.79 13.01 -0.05
N GLN A 34 -7.53 12.98 0.39
CA GLN A 34 -6.87 14.14 0.97
C GLN A 34 -6.06 14.92 -0.06
N ASN A 35 -6.12 14.52 -1.32
CA ASN A 35 -5.38 15.18 -2.39
C ASN A 35 -3.89 15.29 -2.06
N ILE A 36 -3.32 14.21 -1.57
CA ILE A 36 -1.89 14.18 -1.30
C ILE A 36 -1.18 14.01 -2.63
N ASN A 37 -0.41 15.00 -2.99
CA ASN A 37 0.24 15.03 -4.30
C ASN A 37 1.56 14.27 -4.29
N ALA A 38 2.04 13.96 -5.49
CA ALA A 38 3.35 13.36 -5.65
C ALA A 38 4.39 14.21 -4.94
N GLY A 39 5.28 13.55 -4.22
CA GLY A 39 6.32 14.23 -3.44
C GLY A 39 5.89 14.69 -2.06
N GLU A 40 4.60 14.61 -1.75
CA GLU A 40 4.11 15.05 -0.46
C GLU A 40 4.10 13.90 0.55
N LYS A 41 4.11 14.29 1.80
CA LYS A 41 4.21 13.35 2.91
C LYS A 41 2.85 12.83 3.34
N LEU A 42 2.79 11.54 3.65
CA LEU A 42 1.58 10.93 4.20
C LEU A 42 1.46 11.21 5.69
N PRO A 43 0.25 11.08 6.23
CA PRO A 43 0.09 11.00 7.68
C PRO A 43 0.98 9.89 8.22
N ASN A 44 1.43 10.04 9.46
CA ASN A 44 2.35 9.05 9.99
C ASN A 44 1.63 7.74 10.31
N GLU A 45 2.42 6.75 10.67
CA GLU A 45 1.94 5.40 10.95
C GLU A 45 0.85 5.41 12.04
N PHE A 46 1.06 6.17 13.08
CA PHE A 46 0.11 6.27 14.17
C PHE A 46 -1.22 6.86 13.70
N GLU A 47 -1.14 7.91 12.91
CA GLU A 47 -2.34 8.58 12.39
C GLU A 47 -3.10 7.68 11.43
N LEU A 48 -2.39 6.97 10.56
CA LEU A 48 -3.03 6.05 9.63
C LEU A 48 -3.68 4.90 10.36
N ALA A 49 -3.03 4.37 11.39
CA ALA A 49 -3.58 3.29 12.18
C ALA A 49 -4.89 3.70 12.84
N ALA A 50 -4.92 4.88 13.41
CA ALA A 50 -6.12 5.40 14.05
C ALA A 50 -7.23 5.62 13.03
N ARG A 51 -6.90 6.21 11.89
CA ARG A 51 -7.86 6.52 10.86
C ARG A 51 -8.48 5.29 10.25
N LEU A 52 -7.67 4.27 10.02
CA LEU A 52 -8.14 3.05 9.37
C LEU A 52 -8.54 1.97 10.35
N ASN A 53 -8.39 2.26 11.63
CA ASN A 53 -8.79 1.35 12.70
C ASN A 53 -8.09 0.00 12.59
N VAL A 54 -6.80 0.02 12.39
CA VAL A 54 -5.96 -1.18 12.34
C VAL A 54 -4.71 -0.94 13.17
N GLY A 55 -3.97 -2.01 13.43
CA GLY A 55 -2.73 -1.90 14.18
C GLY A 55 -1.63 -1.24 13.36
N ARG A 56 -0.66 -0.64 14.04
CA ARG A 56 0.43 0.02 13.35
C ARG A 56 1.29 -0.98 12.57
N GLY A 57 1.38 -2.23 13.07
CA GLY A 57 2.09 -3.27 12.33
C GLY A 57 1.46 -3.54 10.97
N THR A 58 0.12 -3.53 10.92
CA THR A 58 -0.59 -3.72 9.65
C THR A 58 -0.33 -2.56 8.72
N ILE A 59 -0.33 -1.34 9.26
CA ILE A 59 0.01 -0.15 8.46
C ILE A 59 1.41 -0.31 7.89
N ARG A 60 2.36 -0.74 8.71
CA ARG A 60 3.74 -0.90 8.27
C ARG A 60 3.86 -1.89 7.13
N GLU A 61 3.14 -3.02 7.23
CA GLU A 61 3.16 -4.00 6.17
C GLU A 61 2.50 -3.48 4.90
N ALA A 62 1.40 -2.75 5.04
CA ALA A 62 0.72 -2.15 3.89
C ALA A 62 1.62 -1.14 3.20
N VAL A 63 2.33 -0.32 3.98
CA VAL A 63 3.26 0.66 3.41
C VAL A 63 4.37 -0.06 2.65
N LYS A 64 4.88 -1.16 3.20
CA LYS A 64 5.91 -1.94 2.49
C LYS A 64 5.42 -2.42 1.14
N LEU A 65 4.15 -2.85 1.06
CA LEU A 65 3.58 -3.27 -0.22
C LEU A 65 3.55 -2.10 -1.20
N LEU A 66 3.16 -0.93 -0.73
CA LEU A 66 3.08 0.24 -1.61
C LEU A 66 4.46 0.72 -2.04
N VAL A 67 5.45 0.57 -1.17
CA VAL A 67 6.84 0.87 -1.54
C VAL A 67 7.29 -0.12 -2.61
N ALA A 68 6.99 -1.40 -2.43
CA ALA A 68 7.36 -2.41 -3.42
C ALA A 68 6.70 -2.16 -4.77
N ARG A 69 5.51 -1.55 -4.76
CA ARG A 69 4.80 -1.21 -6.00
C ARG A 69 5.21 0.15 -6.55
N ASN A 70 6.19 0.76 -5.94
CA ASN A 70 6.71 2.07 -6.36
C ASN A 70 5.65 3.18 -6.27
N CYS A 71 4.77 3.05 -5.29
CA CYS A 71 3.76 4.09 -5.02
C CYS A 71 4.20 5.03 -3.91
N LEU A 72 4.95 4.51 -2.95
CA LEU A 72 5.44 5.28 -1.81
C LEU A 72 6.94 5.09 -1.66
N GLU A 73 7.56 6.03 -0.98
CA GLU A 73 8.96 5.89 -0.60
C GLU A 73 9.12 6.31 0.85
N ILE A 74 10.02 5.63 1.55
CA ILE A 74 10.31 5.93 2.94
C ILE A 74 11.61 6.71 2.96
N ARG A 75 11.57 7.89 3.59
CA ARG A 75 12.76 8.70 3.78
C ARG A 75 13.09 8.68 5.25
N ARG A 76 14.19 8.04 5.56
CA ARG A 76 14.57 7.80 6.95
C ARG A 76 14.60 9.11 7.74
N GLY A 77 13.95 9.09 8.90
CA GLY A 77 13.89 10.26 9.75
C GLY A 77 12.96 11.35 9.28
N LYS A 78 12.35 11.19 8.10
CA LYS A 78 11.47 12.22 7.54
C LYS A 78 10.05 11.75 7.35
N GLY A 79 9.85 10.48 7.06
CA GLY A 79 8.51 9.92 6.92
C GLY A 79 8.31 9.19 5.61
N THR A 80 7.05 8.98 5.27
CA THR A 80 6.67 8.26 4.06
C THR A 80 6.04 9.26 3.09
N PHE A 81 6.45 9.18 1.84
CA PHE A 81 6.09 10.18 0.83
C PHE A 81 5.51 9.49 -0.40
N VAL A 82 4.64 10.19 -1.11
CA VAL A 82 4.12 9.70 -2.38
C VAL A 82 5.22 9.85 -3.44
N VAL A 83 5.48 8.77 -4.18
CA VAL A 83 6.50 8.79 -5.22
C VAL A 83 6.05 9.71 -6.34
N GLU A 84 6.97 10.48 -6.90
CA GLU A 84 6.62 11.47 -7.92
C GLU A 84 6.11 10.86 -9.21
N LYS A 85 6.48 9.63 -9.50
CA LYS A 85 6.00 8.94 -10.69
C LYS A 85 5.52 7.56 -10.29
N PRO A 86 4.38 7.52 -9.59
CA PRO A 86 3.88 6.24 -9.05
C PRO A 86 3.67 5.23 -10.17
N GLY A 87 4.14 4.00 -9.92
CA GLY A 87 3.93 2.94 -10.87
C GLY A 87 4.74 3.06 -12.15
N GLN A 88 5.59 4.06 -12.27
CA GLN A 88 6.44 4.24 -13.44
C GLN A 88 7.87 3.89 -13.12
N ILE A 89 8.52 3.33 -14.12
CA ILE A 89 9.95 3.10 -14.01
C ILE A 89 10.61 4.24 -14.76
N GLU A 90 11.51 4.95 -14.08
CA GLU A 90 12.23 6.02 -14.68
C GLU A 90 13.04 5.48 -15.85
N ASP A 91 13.02 6.18 -16.98
CA ASP A 91 13.79 5.76 -18.14
C ASP A 91 15.27 6.00 -17.84
N PRO A 92 16.01 4.94 -17.57
CA PRO A 92 17.41 5.12 -17.17
C PRO A 92 18.31 5.66 -18.25
N LEU A 93 17.84 5.59 -19.49
CA LEU A 93 18.65 6.05 -20.60
C LEU A 93 18.21 7.40 -21.13
N GLY A 94 17.16 7.95 -20.53
CA GLY A 94 16.71 9.27 -20.89
C GLY A 94 16.00 9.35 -22.23
N PHE A 95 15.43 8.24 -22.66
CA PHE A 95 14.73 8.20 -23.93
C PHE A 95 13.27 8.60 -23.84
N ALA A 96 12.75 8.60 -22.64
CA ALA A 96 11.33 8.92 -22.46
C ALA A 96 11.07 10.40 -22.53
#